data_56e7c5855039404680e8c0cb30cd528d
#
_entry.id   56e7c5855039404680e8c0cb30cd528d
#
_cell.length_a   1.000
_cell.length_b   1.000
_cell.length_c   1.000
_cell.angle_alpha   90.00
_cell.angle_beta   90.00
_cell.angle_gamma   90.00
#
_symmetry.space_group_name_H-M   'P 1'
#
loop_
_entity.id
_entity.type
_entity.pdbx_description
1 polymer ?
#
loop_
_entity_poly.entity_id
_entity_poly.type
_entity_poly.pdbx_seq_one_letter_code
_entity_poly.pdbx_strand_id
1 'polypeptide(L)'
;CFIKTFRAKIVPERLRSFVMPADGIVSNWIPADGRVQKDTIIATVNEDEIELERKELEVKILKDRIAKEEELSKLEKQLEEIEFYSSLTREERQYASKQAEGGERAIRALKDKIELSKKELSLVEDKPRLDFRKKEEKYILRMPFDGKLQYQFSIPPDNSVALYMDAASPIATVCDDSSYYLTISISDPDLTNLPPESLSLSVPLGDGSALKGVF
;
A
#
# COMPACT_ATOMS: atom_id res chain seq x y z
N CYS A 1 50.54 -24.31 0.22
CA CYS A 1 49.08 -24.09 0.12
C CYS A 1 48.54 -23.86 1.53
N PHE A 2 48.07 -22.67 1.80
CA PHE A 2 47.47 -22.37 3.14
C PHE A 2 45.98 -22.63 3.01
N ILE A 3 45.45 -23.60 3.72
CA ILE A 3 44.02 -23.86 3.84
C ILE A 3 43.56 -23.33 5.19
N LYS A 4 42.67 -22.36 5.20
CA LYS A 4 42.09 -21.82 6.40
C LYS A 4 40.56 -22.05 6.34
N THR A 5 40.01 -22.54 7.42
CA THR A 5 38.56 -22.84 7.49
C THR A 5 37.84 -21.73 8.26
N PHE A 6 36.81 -21.16 7.68
CA PHE A 6 35.98 -20.15 8.27
C PHE A 6 34.55 -20.67 8.44
N ARG A 7 33.83 -20.10 9.41
CA ARG A 7 32.39 -20.31 9.52
C ARG A 7 31.69 -19.42 8.51
N ALA A 8 30.87 -20.03 7.69
CA ALA A 8 30.06 -19.33 6.71
C ALA A 8 28.56 -19.45 7.05
N LYS A 9 27.80 -18.44 6.76
CA LYS A 9 26.35 -18.43 6.85
C LYS A 9 25.76 -18.24 5.45
N ILE A 10 24.90 -19.15 5.05
CA ILE A 10 24.13 -19.01 3.80
C ILE A 10 22.92 -18.14 4.10
N VAL A 11 22.77 -17.08 3.35
CA VAL A 11 21.67 -16.11 3.48
C VAL A 11 20.97 -15.99 2.13
N PRO A 12 19.66 -16.13 2.05
CA PRO A 12 18.95 -15.90 0.80
C PRO A 12 19.14 -14.45 0.34
N GLU A 13 19.21 -14.23 -0.97
CA GLU A 13 19.41 -12.90 -1.55
C GLU A 13 18.30 -11.94 -1.15
N ARG A 14 17.08 -12.44 -1.10
CA ARG A 14 15.91 -11.68 -0.66
C ARG A 14 15.23 -12.38 0.49
N LEU A 15 15.08 -11.63 1.56
CA LEU A 15 14.38 -12.06 2.77
C LEU A 15 13.42 -10.96 3.20
N ARG A 16 12.17 -11.31 3.45
CA ARG A 16 11.19 -10.38 4.01
C ARG A 16 10.42 -11.05 5.14
N SER A 17 10.35 -10.36 6.27
CA SER A 17 9.52 -10.77 7.38
C SER A 17 8.24 -9.94 7.43
N PHE A 18 7.14 -10.60 7.74
CA PHE A 18 5.83 -10.00 7.99
C PHE A 18 5.56 -10.00 9.49
N VAL A 19 5.09 -8.87 9.96
CA VAL A 19 4.65 -8.69 11.34
C VAL A 19 3.22 -8.16 11.35
N MET A 20 2.52 -8.38 12.46
CA MET A 20 1.18 -7.85 12.64
C MET A 20 1.18 -6.31 12.56
N PRO A 21 0.35 -5.71 11.71
CA PRO A 21 0.24 -4.25 11.60
C PRO A 21 -0.48 -3.62 12.80
N ALA A 22 -1.33 -4.39 13.48
CA ALA A 22 -2.10 -4.02 14.66
C ALA A 22 -2.51 -5.28 15.41
N ASP A 23 -3.02 -5.14 16.62
CA ASP A 23 -3.68 -6.25 17.32
C ASP A 23 -4.88 -6.73 16.51
N GLY A 24 -5.11 -8.04 16.47
CA GLY A 24 -6.26 -8.55 15.77
C GLY A 24 -6.21 -9.97 15.30
N ILE A 25 -7.11 -10.29 14.40
CA ILE A 25 -7.36 -11.63 13.90
C ILE A 25 -6.70 -11.80 12.52
N VAL A 26 -5.92 -12.85 12.37
CA VAL A 26 -5.35 -13.27 11.09
C VAL A 26 -6.11 -14.47 10.58
N SER A 27 -6.49 -14.43 9.32
CA SER A 27 -7.31 -15.44 8.65
C SER A 27 -6.84 -15.69 7.21
N ASN A 28 -7.51 -16.59 6.51
CA ASN A 28 -7.26 -16.90 5.09
C ASN A 28 -5.81 -17.30 4.78
N TRP A 29 -5.24 -18.13 5.65
CA TRP A 29 -3.90 -18.66 5.47
C TRP A 29 -3.78 -19.54 4.23
N ILE A 30 -2.69 -19.40 3.48
CA ILE A 30 -2.36 -20.38 2.46
C ILE A 30 -1.39 -21.43 3.02
N PRO A 31 -1.39 -22.66 2.51
CA PRO A 31 -0.38 -23.65 2.86
C PRO A 31 1.04 -23.16 2.57
N ALA A 32 1.97 -23.47 3.48
CA ALA A 32 3.38 -23.11 3.33
C ALA A 32 4.21 -24.21 2.66
N ASP A 33 3.58 -25.08 1.91
CA ASP A 33 4.16 -26.25 1.25
C ASP A 33 4.54 -25.90 -0.19
N GLY A 34 5.77 -25.48 -0.35
CA GLY A 34 6.32 -25.24 -1.67
C GLY A 34 6.65 -23.77 -1.97
N ARG A 35 6.82 -23.50 -3.26
CA ARG A 35 7.12 -22.16 -3.76
C ARG A 35 5.82 -21.42 -4.05
N VAL A 36 5.70 -20.22 -3.51
CA VAL A 36 4.54 -19.33 -3.68
C VAL A 36 4.91 -18.22 -4.66
N GLN A 37 3.99 -17.90 -5.56
CA GLN A 37 4.19 -16.86 -6.57
C GLN A 37 4.03 -15.47 -5.97
N LYS A 38 4.72 -14.51 -6.59
CA LYS A 38 4.57 -13.08 -6.28
C LYS A 38 3.10 -12.65 -6.34
N ASP A 39 2.74 -11.68 -5.51
CA ASP A 39 1.40 -11.08 -5.37
C ASP A 39 0.30 -12.03 -4.83
N THR A 40 0.61 -13.31 -4.57
CA THR A 40 -0.31 -14.21 -3.88
C THR A 40 -0.60 -13.70 -2.47
N ILE A 41 -1.88 -13.65 -2.09
CA ILE A 41 -2.28 -13.31 -0.72
C ILE A 41 -1.95 -14.51 0.18
N ILE A 42 -1.13 -14.27 1.20
CA ILE A 42 -0.70 -15.32 2.15
C ILE A 42 -1.56 -15.38 3.40
N ALA A 43 -2.11 -14.24 3.80
CA ALA A 43 -3.06 -14.10 4.90
C ALA A 43 -3.73 -12.74 4.86
N THR A 44 -4.85 -12.60 5.56
CA THR A 44 -5.54 -11.34 5.81
C THR A 44 -5.62 -11.05 7.31
N VAL A 45 -5.53 -9.78 7.67
CA VAL A 45 -5.61 -9.34 9.07
C VAL A 45 -6.86 -8.48 9.22
N ASN A 46 -7.66 -8.74 10.26
CA ASN A 46 -8.86 -7.97 10.61
C ASN A 46 -9.81 -7.77 9.40
N GLU A 47 -10.05 -8.81 8.62
CA GLU A 47 -10.80 -8.73 7.36
C GLU A 47 -12.19 -8.12 7.55
N ASP A 48 -12.94 -8.55 8.58
CA ASP A 48 -14.29 -8.04 8.86
C ASP A 48 -14.29 -6.55 9.20
N GLU A 49 -13.30 -6.09 9.97
CA GLU A 49 -13.15 -4.68 10.33
C GLU A 49 -12.80 -3.84 9.10
N ILE A 50 -11.90 -4.30 8.27
CA ILE A 50 -11.52 -3.61 7.03
C ILE A 50 -12.70 -3.56 6.05
N GLU A 51 -13.49 -4.62 5.96
CA GLU A 51 -14.69 -4.62 5.13
C GLU A 51 -15.77 -3.65 5.66
N LEU A 52 -15.97 -3.60 6.98
CA LEU A 52 -16.86 -2.63 7.59
C LEU A 52 -16.41 -1.19 7.31
N GLU A 53 -15.14 -0.89 7.57
CA GLU A 53 -14.58 0.44 7.26
C GLU A 53 -14.72 0.83 5.78
N ARG A 54 -14.58 -0.13 4.87
CA ARG A 54 -14.81 0.10 3.44
C ARG A 54 -16.25 0.52 3.17
N LYS A 55 -17.23 -0.17 3.76
CA LYS A 55 -18.64 0.18 3.62
C LYS A 55 -18.97 1.55 4.22
N GLU A 56 -18.42 1.87 5.38
CA GLU A 56 -18.56 3.18 6.02
C GLU A 56 -17.96 4.30 5.16
N LEU A 57 -16.79 4.05 4.57
CA LEU A 57 -16.14 4.99 3.66
C LEU A 57 -17.00 5.27 2.42
N GLU A 58 -17.56 4.23 1.79
CA GLU A 58 -18.44 4.42 0.63
C GLU A 58 -19.68 5.25 0.97
N VAL A 59 -20.28 5.01 2.14
CA VAL A 59 -21.40 5.83 2.64
C VAL A 59 -20.96 7.29 2.85
N LYS A 60 -19.79 7.52 3.42
CA LYS A 60 -19.24 8.86 3.62
C LYS A 60 -18.99 9.57 2.30
N ILE A 61 -18.32 8.90 1.36
CA ILE A 61 -18.06 9.44 0.01
C ILE A 61 -19.38 9.86 -0.66
N LEU A 62 -20.41 9.00 -0.58
CA LEU A 62 -21.71 9.31 -1.16
C LEU A 62 -22.34 10.57 -0.55
N LYS A 63 -22.29 10.69 0.78
CA LYS A 63 -22.81 11.89 1.49
C LYS A 63 -22.05 13.16 1.08
N ASP A 64 -20.72 13.10 1.07
CA ASP A 64 -19.87 14.23 0.71
C ASP A 64 -20.09 14.65 -0.76
N ARG A 65 -20.29 13.69 -1.65
CA ARG A 65 -20.64 13.93 -3.06
C ARG A 65 -21.97 14.64 -3.19
N ILE A 66 -23.04 14.13 -2.54
CA ILE A 66 -24.36 14.74 -2.58
C ILE A 66 -24.30 16.18 -2.07
N ALA A 67 -23.61 16.44 -0.95
CA ALA A 67 -23.47 17.79 -0.40
C ALA A 67 -22.74 18.74 -1.39
N LYS A 68 -21.72 18.26 -2.09
CA LYS A 68 -21.02 19.05 -3.10
C LYS A 68 -21.84 19.28 -4.36
N GLU A 69 -22.61 18.31 -4.82
CA GLU A 69 -23.54 18.44 -5.95
C GLU A 69 -24.64 19.49 -5.63
N GLU A 70 -25.17 19.50 -4.39
CA GLU A 70 -26.13 20.51 -3.95
C GLU A 70 -25.52 21.92 -3.89
N GLU A 71 -24.29 22.04 -3.40
CA GLU A 71 -23.54 23.30 -3.38
C GLU A 71 -23.33 23.83 -4.80
N LEU A 72 -22.88 22.98 -5.71
CA LEU A 72 -22.68 23.31 -7.12
C LEU A 72 -23.99 23.75 -7.79
N SER A 73 -25.10 23.03 -7.56
CA SER A 73 -26.43 23.38 -8.08
C SER A 73 -26.89 24.77 -7.60
N LYS A 74 -26.60 25.12 -6.34
CA LYS A 74 -26.92 26.45 -5.82
C LYS A 74 -26.12 27.55 -6.51
N LEU A 75 -24.80 27.30 -6.74
CA LEU A 75 -23.95 28.27 -7.44
C LEU A 75 -24.37 28.45 -8.91
N GLU A 76 -24.73 27.37 -9.59
CA GLU A 76 -25.21 27.42 -10.97
C GLU A 76 -26.53 28.19 -11.08
N LYS A 77 -27.48 27.98 -10.17
CA LYS A 77 -28.73 28.76 -10.12
C LYS A 77 -28.47 30.25 -9.85
N GLN A 78 -27.54 30.57 -8.93
CA GLN A 78 -27.16 31.97 -8.69
C GLN A 78 -26.55 32.60 -9.93
N LEU A 79 -25.74 31.87 -10.67
CA LEU A 79 -25.18 32.38 -11.93
C LEU A 79 -26.26 32.63 -12.97
N GLU A 80 -27.19 31.70 -13.17
CA GLU A 80 -28.32 31.85 -14.08
C GLU A 80 -29.17 33.07 -13.74
N GLU A 81 -29.48 33.27 -12.44
CA GLU A 81 -30.23 34.46 -11.99
C GLU A 81 -29.48 35.76 -12.33
N ILE A 82 -28.17 35.86 -12.04
CA ILE A 82 -27.40 37.07 -12.29
C ILE A 82 -27.23 37.29 -13.80
N GLU A 83 -26.98 36.26 -14.59
CA GLU A 83 -26.90 36.37 -16.06
C GLU A 83 -28.25 36.81 -16.64
N PHE A 84 -29.35 36.27 -16.18
CA PHE A 84 -30.68 36.72 -16.57
C PHE A 84 -30.92 38.20 -16.28
N TYR A 85 -30.65 38.67 -15.04
CA TYR A 85 -30.80 40.09 -14.69
C TYR A 85 -29.83 40.99 -15.47
N SER A 86 -28.64 40.53 -15.80
CA SER A 86 -27.70 41.30 -16.60
C SER A 86 -28.14 41.47 -18.06
N SER A 87 -28.94 40.55 -18.57
CA SER A 87 -29.49 40.57 -19.93
C SER A 87 -30.70 41.49 -20.10
N LEU A 88 -31.37 41.88 -19.00
CA LEU A 88 -32.53 42.74 -19.00
C LEU A 88 -32.16 44.18 -19.43
N THR A 89 -33.06 44.85 -20.17
CA THR A 89 -32.96 46.26 -20.49
C THR A 89 -33.11 47.14 -19.25
N ARG A 90 -32.74 48.42 -19.34
CA ARG A 90 -32.83 49.35 -18.21
C ARG A 90 -34.27 49.52 -17.71
N GLU A 91 -35.26 49.49 -18.58
CA GLU A 91 -36.67 49.60 -18.26
C GLU A 91 -37.18 48.32 -17.55
N GLU A 92 -36.83 47.15 -18.04
CA GLU A 92 -37.18 45.85 -17.44
C GLU A 92 -36.59 45.68 -16.05
N ARG A 93 -35.35 46.19 -15.79
CA ARG A 93 -34.73 46.17 -14.46
C ARG A 93 -35.48 47.00 -13.42
N GLN A 94 -36.19 48.04 -13.82
CA GLN A 94 -37.01 48.86 -12.88
C GLN A 94 -38.21 48.06 -12.32
N TYR A 95 -38.70 47.07 -13.03
CA TYR A 95 -39.79 46.23 -12.61
C TYR A 95 -39.34 44.95 -11.91
N ALA A 96 -38.04 44.61 -11.97
CA ALA A 96 -37.51 43.45 -11.32
C ALA A 96 -37.34 43.70 -9.80
N SER A 97 -37.97 42.88 -8.98
CA SER A 97 -38.03 43.02 -7.52
C SER A 97 -36.70 42.80 -6.77
N LYS A 98 -35.66 42.42 -7.45
CA LYS A 98 -34.29 42.27 -6.92
C LYS A 98 -33.31 43.07 -7.75
N GLN A 99 -32.60 44.01 -7.14
CA GLN A 99 -31.40 44.60 -7.72
C GLN A 99 -30.33 43.47 -7.77
N ALA A 100 -29.94 43.07 -8.95
CA ALA A 100 -28.76 42.24 -9.13
C ALA A 100 -27.52 43.10 -8.79
N GLU A 101 -27.07 43.05 -7.57
CA GLU A 101 -25.74 43.53 -7.20
C GLU A 101 -24.71 42.60 -7.86
N GLY A 102 -24.25 42.95 -9.05
CA GLY A 102 -23.20 42.15 -9.63
C GLY A 102 -23.04 42.34 -11.12
N GLY A 103 -22.21 43.28 -11.51
CA GLY A 103 -21.74 43.37 -12.88
C GLY A 103 -20.83 42.20 -13.27
N GLU A 104 -20.19 42.28 -14.43
CA GLU A 104 -19.31 41.25 -15.01
C GLU A 104 -18.30 40.61 -14.03
N ARG A 105 -17.86 41.38 -13.00
CA ARG A 105 -16.98 40.83 -11.95
C ARG A 105 -17.62 39.76 -11.10
N ALA A 106 -18.90 39.90 -10.74
CA ALA A 106 -19.62 38.91 -9.94
C ALA A 106 -19.88 37.63 -10.76
N ILE A 107 -20.25 37.81 -12.04
CA ILE A 107 -20.42 36.67 -12.98
C ILE A 107 -19.10 35.89 -13.10
N ARG A 108 -17.98 36.60 -13.30
CA ARG A 108 -16.66 35.94 -13.38
C ARG A 108 -16.29 35.23 -12.10
N ALA A 109 -16.48 35.85 -10.95
CA ALA A 109 -16.20 35.26 -9.64
C ALA A 109 -17.05 34.00 -9.36
N LEU A 110 -18.33 34.00 -9.80
CA LEU A 110 -19.18 32.81 -9.71
C LEU A 110 -18.75 31.68 -10.66
N LYS A 111 -18.35 32.03 -11.89
CA LYS A 111 -17.81 31.04 -12.84
C LYS A 111 -16.55 30.38 -12.29
N ASP A 112 -15.63 31.18 -11.72
CA ASP A 112 -14.42 30.66 -11.08
C ASP A 112 -14.75 29.72 -9.90
N LYS A 113 -15.74 30.10 -9.06
CA LYS A 113 -16.21 29.25 -7.95
C LYS A 113 -16.83 27.93 -8.45
N ILE A 114 -17.65 28.00 -9.51
CA ILE A 114 -18.25 26.81 -10.11
C ILE A 114 -17.17 25.87 -10.67
N GLU A 115 -16.16 26.42 -11.35
CA GLU A 115 -15.04 25.63 -11.87
C GLU A 115 -14.26 24.96 -10.73
N LEU A 116 -13.99 25.72 -9.65
CA LEU A 116 -13.33 25.16 -8.46
C LEU A 116 -14.18 24.05 -7.83
N SER A 117 -15.48 24.30 -7.62
CA SER A 117 -16.39 23.29 -7.05
C SER A 117 -16.48 22.03 -7.91
N LYS A 118 -16.46 22.14 -9.24
CA LYS A 118 -16.39 20.98 -10.16
C LYS A 118 -15.09 20.19 -10.00
N LYS A 119 -13.96 20.86 -9.83
CA LYS A 119 -12.68 20.21 -9.55
C LYS A 119 -12.68 19.53 -8.18
N GLU A 120 -13.21 20.18 -7.16
CA GLU A 120 -13.35 19.58 -5.83
C GLU A 120 -14.25 18.34 -5.87
N LEU A 121 -15.38 18.40 -6.60
CA LEU A 121 -16.28 17.26 -6.76
C LEU A 121 -15.58 16.06 -7.39
N SER A 122 -14.70 16.28 -8.37
CA SER A 122 -13.91 15.18 -8.98
C SER A 122 -12.93 14.53 -8.01
N LEU A 123 -12.49 15.23 -6.95
CA LEU A 123 -11.53 14.74 -5.97
C LEU A 123 -12.20 14.12 -4.72
N VAL A 124 -13.50 14.31 -4.54
CA VAL A 124 -14.24 13.82 -3.35
C VAL A 124 -14.09 12.31 -3.17
N GLU A 125 -14.04 11.55 -4.24
CA GLU A 125 -13.93 10.08 -4.20
C GLU A 125 -12.48 9.61 -4.20
N ASP A 126 -11.63 10.23 -5.01
CA ASP A 126 -10.29 9.71 -5.31
C ASP A 126 -9.37 9.70 -4.09
N LYS A 127 -9.31 10.79 -3.35
CA LYS A 127 -8.43 10.91 -2.19
C LYS A 127 -8.79 9.95 -1.06
N PRO A 128 -10.04 9.87 -0.58
CA PRO A 128 -10.42 8.94 0.47
C PRO A 128 -10.23 7.48 0.07
N ARG A 129 -10.54 7.11 -1.19
CA ARG A 129 -10.32 5.76 -1.71
C ARG A 129 -8.84 5.40 -1.79
N LEU A 130 -7.99 6.35 -2.20
CA LEU A 130 -6.55 6.14 -2.24
C LEU A 130 -5.97 5.94 -0.83
N ASP A 131 -6.37 6.76 0.12
CA ASP A 131 -5.90 6.68 1.51
C ASP A 131 -6.37 5.36 2.15
N PHE A 132 -7.61 4.94 1.90
CA PHE A 132 -8.12 3.66 2.37
C PHE A 132 -7.38 2.47 1.74
N ARG A 133 -7.11 2.49 0.43
CA ARG A 133 -6.33 1.45 -0.24
C ARG A 133 -4.95 1.27 0.38
N LYS A 134 -4.24 2.37 0.67
CA LYS A 134 -2.95 2.32 1.36
C LYS A 134 -3.04 1.73 2.76
N LYS A 135 -4.15 1.95 3.46
CA LYS A 135 -4.43 1.32 4.74
C LYS A 135 -4.67 -0.17 4.55
N GLU A 136 -5.58 -0.55 3.66
CA GLU A 136 -5.95 -1.93 3.36
C GLU A 136 -4.74 -2.79 2.95
N GLU A 137 -3.83 -2.25 2.14
CA GLU A 137 -2.59 -2.93 1.74
C GLU A 137 -1.72 -3.39 2.91
N LYS A 138 -1.82 -2.76 4.08
CA LYS A 138 -1.09 -3.17 5.29
C LYS A 138 -1.70 -4.39 5.96
N TYR A 139 -3.00 -4.63 5.74
CA TYR A 139 -3.76 -5.71 6.34
C TYR A 139 -3.89 -6.94 5.44
N ILE A 140 -3.51 -6.80 4.16
CA ILE A 140 -3.44 -7.92 3.21
C ILE A 140 -1.98 -8.28 3.00
N LEU A 141 -1.57 -9.42 3.54
CA LEU A 141 -0.21 -9.88 3.39
C LEU A 141 -0.03 -10.56 2.03
N ARG A 142 0.83 -10.01 1.20
CA ARG A 142 1.10 -10.52 -0.16
C ARG A 142 2.57 -10.92 -0.31
N MET A 143 2.81 -11.96 -1.09
CA MET A 143 4.15 -12.34 -1.50
C MET A 143 4.83 -11.20 -2.27
N PRO A 144 5.98 -10.69 -1.80
CA PRO A 144 6.67 -9.59 -2.47
C PRO A 144 7.46 -10.04 -3.71
N PHE A 145 7.79 -11.31 -3.80
CA PHE A 145 8.52 -12.00 -4.86
C PHE A 145 8.20 -13.49 -4.82
N ASP A 146 8.56 -14.22 -5.86
CA ASP A 146 8.44 -15.67 -5.90
C ASP A 146 9.41 -16.31 -4.91
N GLY A 147 8.94 -17.20 -4.05
CA GLY A 147 9.83 -17.77 -3.04
C GLY A 147 9.12 -18.74 -2.09
N LYS A 148 9.85 -19.16 -1.07
CA LYS A 148 9.32 -20.02 0.00
C LYS A 148 8.75 -19.18 1.12
N LEU A 149 7.57 -19.57 1.57
CA LEU A 149 6.88 -19.02 2.72
C LEU A 149 7.11 -19.92 3.93
N GLN A 150 7.47 -19.30 5.06
CA GLN A 150 7.60 -19.96 6.34
C GLN A 150 6.88 -19.17 7.40
N TYR A 151 5.85 -19.76 8.00
CA TYR A 151 5.18 -19.15 9.14
C TYR A 151 6.00 -19.29 10.41
N GLN A 152 5.88 -18.32 11.32
CA GLN A 152 6.61 -18.31 12.59
C GLN A 152 5.89 -19.07 13.71
N PHE A 153 4.75 -19.67 13.41
CA PHE A 153 3.93 -20.48 14.33
C PHE A 153 3.33 -21.65 13.56
N SER A 154 2.85 -22.64 14.30
CA SER A 154 2.17 -23.77 13.71
C SER A 154 0.80 -23.37 13.22
N ILE A 155 0.59 -23.43 11.90
CA ILE A 155 -0.73 -23.22 11.32
C ILE A 155 -1.56 -24.46 11.61
N PRO A 156 -2.79 -24.31 12.11
CA PRO A 156 -3.71 -25.43 12.19
C PRO A 156 -3.93 -26.04 10.80
N PRO A 157 -4.07 -27.34 10.68
CA PRO A 157 -4.27 -28.01 9.38
C PRO A 157 -5.57 -27.58 8.69
N ASP A 158 -6.48 -27.01 9.44
CA ASP A 158 -7.68 -26.36 8.91
C ASP A 158 -7.39 -24.86 8.70
N ASN A 159 -7.23 -24.45 7.44
CA ASN A 159 -6.98 -23.07 7.04
C ASN A 159 -8.11 -22.09 7.43
N SER A 160 -9.23 -22.60 7.94
CA SER A 160 -10.37 -21.79 8.41
C SER A 160 -10.18 -21.22 9.82
N VAL A 161 -9.13 -21.64 10.53
CA VAL A 161 -8.91 -21.19 11.91
C VAL A 161 -8.33 -19.77 11.91
N ALA A 162 -9.09 -18.85 12.47
CA ALA A 162 -8.63 -17.50 12.74
C ALA A 162 -7.78 -17.47 14.02
N LEU A 163 -6.66 -16.77 13.98
CA LEU A 163 -5.74 -16.63 15.10
C LEU A 163 -5.67 -15.18 15.55
N TYR A 164 -5.90 -14.94 16.85
CA TYR A 164 -5.63 -13.63 17.42
C TYR A 164 -4.13 -13.47 17.69
N MET A 165 -3.57 -12.33 17.28
CA MET A 165 -2.17 -11.99 17.45
C MET A 165 -2.04 -10.52 17.85
N ASP A 166 -1.06 -10.23 18.71
CA ASP A 166 -0.73 -8.88 19.12
C ASP A 166 0.05 -8.13 18.04
N ALA A 167 -0.02 -6.81 18.05
CA ALA A 167 0.76 -5.94 17.16
C ALA A 167 2.26 -6.25 17.21
N ALA A 168 2.92 -6.12 16.09
CA ALA A 168 4.33 -6.44 15.88
C ALA A 168 4.73 -7.92 16.07
N SER A 169 3.79 -8.82 16.40
CA SER A 169 4.06 -10.25 16.41
C SER A 169 4.50 -10.75 15.04
N PRO A 170 5.55 -11.58 14.95
CA PRO A 170 6.00 -12.10 13.68
C PRO A 170 5.00 -13.12 13.12
N ILE A 171 4.59 -12.93 11.87
CA ILE A 171 3.63 -13.81 11.18
C ILE A 171 4.36 -14.84 10.32
N ALA A 172 5.15 -14.34 9.38
CA ALA A 172 5.80 -15.18 8.38
C ALA A 172 7.10 -14.57 7.88
N THR A 173 7.95 -15.43 7.36
CA THR A 173 9.15 -15.02 6.61
C THR A 173 9.05 -15.59 5.20
N VAL A 174 9.40 -14.76 4.23
CA VAL A 174 9.48 -15.13 2.81
C VAL A 174 10.93 -15.05 2.38
N CYS A 175 11.45 -16.11 1.78
CA CYS A 175 12.79 -16.12 1.21
C CYS A 175 12.77 -16.48 -0.28
N ASP A 176 13.57 -15.77 -1.05
CA ASP A 176 13.88 -16.16 -2.43
C ASP A 176 14.87 -17.32 -2.38
N ASP A 177 14.44 -18.48 -2.83
CA ASP A 177 15.24 -19.69 -2.85
C ASP A 177 15.98 -19.92 -4.18
N SER A 178 15.98 -18.92 -5.06
CA SER A 178 16.68 -18.97 -6.35
C SER A 178 18.15 -18.60 -6.24
N SER A 179 18.51 -17.75 -5.28
CA SER A 179 19.87 -17.25 -5.09
C SER A 179 20.19 -17.04 -3.60
N TYR A 180 21.45 -17.29 -3.27
CA TYR A 180 21.95 -17.18 -1.90
C TYR A 180 23.31 -16.47 -1.89
N TYR A 181 23.53 -15.68 -0.86
CA TYR A 181 24.85 -15.14 -0.52
C TYR A 181 25.51 -15.98 0.54
N LEU A 182 26.80 -16.15 0.41
CA LEU A 182 27.65 -16.71 1.44
C LEU A 182 28.28 -15.56 2.24
N THR A 183 27.93 -15.46 3.50
CA THR A 183 28.56 -14.49 4.40
C THR A 183 29.59 -15.19 5.25
N ILE A 184 30.85 -14.71 5.18
CA ILE A 184 31.97 -15.23 5.96
C ILE A 184 32.43 -14.12 6.89
N SER A 185 32.54 -14.39 8.19
CA SER A 185 33.13 -13.46 9.15
C SER A 185 34.62 -13.77 9.25
N ILE A 186 35.45 -12.81 8.84
CA ILE A 186 36.90 -12.91 8.89
C ILE A 186 37.40 -11.88 9.93
N SER A 187 38.32 -12.30 10.83
CA SER A 187 38.92 -11.39 11.80
C SER A 187 40.01 -10.51 11.13
N ASP A 188 40.27 -9.30 11.67
CA ASP A 188 41.27 -8.37 11.12
C ASP A 188 42.66 -9.00 10.92
N PRO A 189 43.19 -9.82 11.87
CA PRO A 189 44.49 -10.48 11.66
C PRO A 189 44.47 -11.48 10.48
N ASP A 190 43.31 -12.04 10.19
CA ASP A 190 43.12 -12.99 9.10
C ASP A 190 43.01 -12.27 7.74
N LEU A 191 42.40 -11.08 7.71
CA LEU A 191 42.30 -10.22 6.53
C LEU A 191 43.69 -9.77 6.03
N THR A 192 44.57 -9.40 6.95
CA THR A 192 45.93 -8.93 6.61
C THR A 192 46.82 -10.00 5.95
N ASN A 193 46.48 -11.27 6.15
CA ASN A 193 47.19 -12.40 5.62
C ASN A 193 46.55 -13.03 4.37
N LEU A 194 45.43 -12.46 3.87
CA LEU A 194 44.79 -12.93 2.64
C LEU A 194 45.57 -12.40 1.42
N PRO A 195 45.85 -13.24 0.45
CA PRO A 195 46.47 -12.77 -0.79
C PRO A 195 45.47 -11.85 -1.53
N PRO A 196 45.98 -10.73 -2.12
CA PRO A 196 45.14 -9.76 -2.80
C PRO A 196 44.47 -10.27 -4.11
N GLU A 197 44.86 -11.43 -4.58
CA GLU A 197 44.39 -11.99 -5.85
C GLU A 197 43.59 -13.27 -5.64
N SER A 198 42.38 -13.29 -6.14
CA SER A 198 41.43 -14.41 -6.30
C SER A 198 41.44 -15.48 -5.20
N LEU A 199 40.61 -15.27 -4.19
CA LEU A 199 40.26 -16.32 -3.22
C LEU A 199 39.27 -17.31 -3.86
N SER A 200 39.72 -18.56 -4.00
CA SER A 200 38.77 -19.63 -4.32
C SER A 200 38.13 -20.14 -3.03
N LEU A 201 36.82 -20.10 -2.97
CA LEU A 201 36.04 -20.63 -1.87
C LEU A 201 35.50 -21.99 -2.24
N SER A 202 35.58 -22.94 -1.29
CA SER A 202 34.91 -24.23 -1.41
C SER A 202 34.05 -24.44 -0.18
N VAL A 203 32.75 -24.58 -0.37
CA VAL A 203 31.79 -24.85 0.71
C VAL A 203 31.33 -26.30 0.58
N PRO A 204 31.72 -27.19 1.51
CA PRO A 204 31.24 -28.57 1.46
C PRO A 204 29.76 -28.61 1.78
N LEU A 205 29.01 -29.33 0.97
CA LEU A 205 27.58 -29.61 1.20
C LEU A 205 27.43 -30.95 1.93
N GLY A 206 26.29 -31.13 2.60
CA GLY A 206 26.01 -32.32 3.38
C GLY A 206 25.90 -33.62 2.58
N ASP A 207 25.80 -33.54 1.26
CA ASP A 207 25.78 -34.67 0.31
C ASP A 207 27.20 -35.06 -0.21
N GLY A 208 28.25 -34.43 0.31
CA GLY A 208 29.63 -34.65 -0.10
C GLY A 208 30.07 -33.86 -1.33
N SER A 209 29.20 -33.08 -1.96
CA SER A 209 29.54 -32.11 -3.01
C SER A 209 30.08 -30.82 -2.39
N ALA A 210 30.66 -29.95 -3.22
CA ALA A 210 31.12 -28.64 -2.78
C ALA A 210 30.73 -27.54 -3.77
N LEU A 211 30.19 -26.42 -3.25
CA LEU A 211 30.05 -25.20 -4.03
C LEU A 211 31.41 -24.51 -4.17
N LYS A 212 31.76 -24.15 -5.38
CA LYS A 212 32.97 -23.39 -5.67
C LYS A 212 32.62 -21.99 -6.12
N GLY A 213 33.24 -21.00 -5.52
CA GLY A 213 33.05 -19.59 -5.84
C GLY A 213 34.40 -18.88 -5.93
N VAL A 214 34.41 -17.78 -6.64
CA VAL A 214 35.58 -16.85 -6.72
C VAL A 214 35.09 -15.51 -6.17
N PHE A 215 35.91 -14.88 -5.32
CA PHE A 215 35.64 -13.54 -4.79
C PHE A 215 36.04 -12.48 -5.80
#